data_1883626fa4e7faa13a5276dec4cf6bd6
#
_entry.id   1883626fa4e7faa13a5276dec4cf6bd6
#
_cell.length_a   1.000
_cell.length_b   1.000
_cell.length_c   1.000
_cell.angle_alpha   90.00
_cell.angle_beta   90.00
_cell.angle_gamma   90.00
#
_symmetry.space_group_name_H-M   'P 1'
#
loop_
_entity.id
_entity.type
_entity.pdbx_description
1 polymer ?
#
loop_
_entity_poly.entity_id
_entity_poly.type
_entity_poly.pdbx_seq_one_letter_code
_entity_poly.pdbx_strand_id
1 'polypeptide(L)'
;MYMVIGNLWCSQPLKNETLEKLKAVPADESLIILATGKYAGEGFDYPRIDTLMLAMPFSWKGTLAQYCGRLHRNFAGKNEVQIFDYVDYRIPVFDRMYQNRLRGYKHLGYSIKQNISENAEIQTESKLYSSEDYKSDFQKDILSAASKIIISVPYLSKSDVQNFVLSTTTLLVKGVSIQIIVRKQEDEVKRKKSKPCIEMFENIGIRVIEQENISQKITIIDEKIIWYGNINFLGYTENEECCMRIVDNKIASEIESEILKF
;
A
#
# COMPACT_ATOMS: atom_id res chain seq x y z
N MET A 1 1.41 -10.04 24.93
CA MET A 1 2.70 -9.56 24.36
C MET A 1 2.50 -9.13 22.91
N TYR A 2 3.13 -8.06 22.44
CA TYR A 2 3.05 -7.61 21.05
C TYR A 2 4.37 -7.89 20.35
N MET A 3 4.30 -8.47 19.14
CA MET A 3 5.49 -8.74 18.33
C MET A 3 5.26 -8.32 16.88
N VAL A 4 6.20 -7.55 16.32
CA VAL A 4 6.16 -7.09 14.92
C VAL A 4 7.09 -7.95 14.09
N ILE A 5 6.53 -8.62 13.07
CA ILE A 5 7.30 -9.48 12.17
C ILE A 5 7.08 -9.02 10.73
N GLY A 6 8.16 -8.93 9.97
CA GLY A 6 8.06 -8.74 8.52
C GLY A 6 8.07 -7.31 8.07
N ASN A 7 9.04 -6.54 8.50
CA ASN A 7 9.45 -5.37 7.75
C ASN A 7 10.19 -5.83 6.49
N LEU A 8 9.95 -5.20 5.34
CA LEU A 8 10.63 -5.47 4.06
C LEU A 8 12.18 -5.40 4.16
N TRP A 9 12.69 -4.81 5.24
CA TRP A 9 14.10 -4.56 5.54
C TRP A 9 14.70 -5.47 6.63
N CYS A 10 13.93 -6.42 7.20
CA CYS A 10 14.48 -7.35 8.18
C CYS A 10 15.40 -8.36 7.50
N SER A 11 16.68 -8.38 7.91
CA SER A 11 17.65 -9.42 7.52
C SER A 11 17.16 -10.81 7.99
N GLN A 12 17.58 -11.89 7.30
CA GLN A 12 17.24 -13.26 7.69
C GLN A 12 17.59 -13.61 9.15
N PRO A 13 18.73 -13.17 9.70
CA PRO A 13 19.04 -13.41 11.12
C PRO A 13 18.00 -12.85 12.08
N LEU A 14 17.50 -11.64 11.84
CA LEU A 14 16.50 -10.99 12.70
C LEU A 14 15.13 -11.69 12.61
N LYS A 15 14.78 -12.26 11.45
CA LYS A 15 13.56 -13.07 11.29
C LYS A 15 13.64 -14.35 12.10
N ASN A 16 14.76 -15.03 12.10
CA ASN A 16 14.98 -16.27 12.86
C ASN A 16 14.94 -15.99 14.37
N GLU A 17 15.58 -14.93 14.85
CA GLU A 17 15.54 -14.51 16.24
C GLU A 17 14.10 -14.21 16.71
N THR A 18 13.31 -13.54 15.86
CA THR A 18 11.91 -13.22 16.16
C THR A 18 11.06 -14.49 16.23
N LEU A 19 11.29 -15.47 15.34
CA LEU A 19 10.59 -16.75 15.38
C LEU A 19 10.93 -17.57 16.64
N GLU A 20 12.17 -17.56 17.08
CA GLU A 20 12.58 -18.22 18.33
C GLU A 20 11.93 -17.55 19.55
N LYS A 21 11.87 -16.22 19.59
CA LYS A 21 11.13 -15.46 20.63
C LYS A 21 9.64 -15.84 20.64
N LEU A 22 9.02 -15.99 19.47
CA LEU A 22 7.62 -16.43 19.36
C LEU A 22 7.41 -17.85 19.92
N LYS A 23 8.30 -18.77 19.60
CA LYS A 23 8.22 -20.15 20.11
C LYS A 23 8.40 -20.22 21.63
N ALA A 24 9.16 -19.30 22.22
CA ALA A 24 9.40 -19.23 23.65
C ALA A 24 8.21 -18.66 24.45
N VAL A 25 7.18 -18.09 23.80
CA VAL A 25 6.01 -17.55 24.50
C VAL A 25 5.17 -18.69 25.09
N PRO A 26 4.89 -18.70 26.41
CA PRO A 26 4.07 -19.71 27.06
C PRO A 26 2.70 -19.90 26.39
N ALA A 27 2.17 -21.13 26.41
CA ALA A 27 0.94 -21.47 25.71
C ALA A 27 -0.31 -20.77 26.28
N ASP A 28 -0.27 -20.36 27.53
CA ASP A 28 -1.32 -19.66 28.26
C ASP A 28 -1.26 -18.12 28.11
N GLU A 29 -0.19 -17.60 27.54
CA GLU A 29 -0.08 -16.15 27.26
C GLU A 29 -0.77 -15.76 25.96
N SER A 30 -1.55 -14.67 25.98
CA SER A 30 -2.11 -14.05 24.78
C SER A 30 -1.03 -13.40 23.94
N LEU A 31 -1.08 -13.61 22.61
CA LEU A 31 -0.09 -13.11 21.67
C LEU A 31 -0.76 -12.41 20.49
N ILE A 32 -0.28 -11.21 20.18
CA ILE A 32 -0.65 -10.48 18.95
C ILE A 32 0.58 -10.37 18.06
N ILE A 33 0.45 -10.81 16.82
CA ILE A 33 1.50 -10.77 15.81
C ILE A 33 1.08 -9.78 14.72
N LEU A 34 1.89 -8.75 14.49
CA LEU A 34 1.72 -7.84 13.37
C LEU A 34 2.68 -8.24 12.25
N ALA A 35 2.15 -8.56 11.07
CA ALA A 35 2.93 -9.02 9.94
C ALA A 35 2.49 -8.35 8.62
N THR A 36 3.43 -8.13 7.71
CA THR A 36 3.07 -7.75 6.34
C THR A 36 2.48 -8.95 5.58
N GLY A 37 1.61 -8.67 4.59
CA GLY A 37 0.96 -9.72 3.80
C GLY A 37 1.94 -10.68 3.13
N LYS A 38 3.06 -10.17 2.61
CA LYS A 38 4.12 -11.00 2.02
C LYS A 38 4.71 -11.99 3.03
N TYR A 39 5.01 -11.52 4.25
CA TYR A 39 5.59 -12.40 5.28
C TYR A 39 4.57 -13.42 5.78
N ALA A 40 3.33 -13.02 6.01
CA ALA A 40 2.25 -13.93 6.41
C ALA A 40 1.93 -14.97 5.32
N GLY A 41 2.10 -14.64 4.04
CA GLY A 41 1.90 -15.54 2.90
C GLY A 41 3.05 -16.52 2.68
N GLU A 42 4.30 -16.08 2.78
CA GLU A 42 5.49 -16.83 2.41
C GLU A 42 6.35 -17.18 3.63
N GLY A 43 6.27 -18.40 4.14
CA GLY A 43 7.23 -18.91 5.12
C GLY A 43 6.92 -18.67 6.60
N PHE A 44 5.83 -17.99 6.95
CA PHE A 44 5.40 -17.89 8.34
C PHE A 44 4.57 -19.12 8.75
N ASP A 45 5.11 -19.94 9.61
CA ASP A 45 4.44 -21.14 10.13
C ASP A 45 4.42 -21.10 11.66
N TYR A 46 3.25 -20.76 12.22
CA TYR A 46 3.03 -20.73 13.66
C TYR A 46 1.62 -21.31 13.96
N PRO A 47 1.51 -22.63 14.18
CA PRO A 47 0.23 -23.35 14.29
C PRO A 47 -0.71 -22.85 15.38
N ARG A 48 -0.19 -22.17 16.41
CA ARG A 48 -0.95 -21.64 17.53
C ARG A 48 -1.94 -20.54 17.15
N ILE A 49 -1.78 -19.87 16.00
CA ILE A 49 -2.67 -18.77 15.59
C ILE A 49 -4.07 -19.32 15.35
N ASP A 50 -5.06 -18.74 16.02
CA ASP A 50 -6.47 -19.03 15.92
C ASP A 50 -7.28 -17.88 15.29
N THR A 51 -6.74 -16.69 15.33
CA THR A 51 -7.41 -15.45 14.86
C THR A 51 -6.56 -14.72 13.83
N LEU A 52 -7.21 -14.28 12.75
CA LEU A 52 -6.62 -13.41 11.72
C LEU A 52 -7.40 -12.11 11.65
N MET A 53 -6.67 -10.99 11.71
CA MET A 53 -7.23 -9.65 11.51
C MET A 53 -6.70 -9.08 10.20
N LEU A 54 -7.57 -8.90 9.21
CA LEU A 54 -7.22 -8.34 7.90
C LEU A 54 -7.47 -6.83 7.92
N ALA A 55 -6.41 -6.08 8.23
CA ALA A 55 -6.45 -4.61 8.33
C ALA A 55 -6.23 -3.90 6.99
N MET A 56 -5.78 -4.61 5.96
CA MET A 56 -5.51 -4.06 4.63
C MET A 56 -6.28 -4.81 3.55
N PRO A 57 -6.87 -4.09 2.57
CA PRO A 57 -7.65 -4.71 1.51
C PRO A 57 -6.76 -5.48 0.53
N PHE A 58 -7.21 -6.64 0.12
CA PHE A 58 -6.69 -7.42 -1.00
C PHE A 58 -7.83 -8.20 -1.67
N SER A 59 -7.65 -8.60 -2.92
CA SER A 59 -8.72 -9.31 -3.67
C SER A 59 -8.33 -10.68 -4.19
N TRP A 60 -7.06 -11.08 -4.09
CA TRP A 60 -6.58 -12.28 -4.73
C TRP A 60 -6.95 -13.55 -3.94
N LYS A 61 -7.61 -14.51 -4.62
CA LYS A 61 -8.10 -15.75 -4.03
C LYS A 61 -6.98 -16.64 -3.46
N GLY A 62 -5.82 -16.68 -4.11
CA GLY A 62 -4.66 -17.44 -3.65
C GLY A 62 -4.15 -16.98 -2.29
N THR A 63 -4.04 -15.67 -2.09
CA THR A 63 -3.61 -15.08 -0.81
C THR A 63 -4.58 -15.41 0.32
N LEU A 64 -5.89 -15.33 0.07
CA LEU A 64 -6.90 -15.72 1.07
C LEU A 64 -6.76 -17.18 1.49
N ALA A 65 -6.64 -18.08 0.51
CA ALA A 65 -6.48 -19.52 0.79
C ALA A 65 -5.20 -19.82 1.58
N GLN A 66 -4.10 -19.11 1.29
CA GLN A 66 -2.85 -19.24 2.04
C GLN A 66 -3.02 -18.81 3.51
N TYR A 67 -3.63 -17.66 3.76
CA TYR A 67 -3.84 -17.16 5.13
C TYR A 67 -4.78 -18.09 5.92
N CYS A 68 -5.89 -18.50 5.33
CA CYS A 68 -6.83 -19.45 5.94
C CYS A 68 -6.17 -20.80 6.21
N GLY A 69 -5.37 -21.31 5.28
CA GLY A 69 -4.66 -22.59 5.45
C GLY A 69 -3.68 -22.58 6.63
N ARG A 70 -3.11 -21.43 6.99
CA ARG A 70 -2.26 -21.30 8.19
C ARG A 70 -3.05 -21.31 9.48
N LEU A 71 -4.24 -20.70 9.47
CA LEU A 71 -5.15 -20.75 10.63
C LEU A 71 -5.63 -22.16 10.92
N HIS A 72 -5.83 -23.00 9.90
CA HIS A 72 -6.34 -24.38 10.07
C HIS A 72 -5.26 -25.40 10.49
N ARG A 73 -4.04 -24.96 10.81
CA ARG A 73 -3.03 -25.83 11.35
C ARG A 73 -3.43 -26.36 12.74
N ASN A 74 -3.26 -27.66 12.95
CA ASN A 74 -3.58 -28.29 14.21
C ASN A 74 -2.68 -27.80 15.34
N PHE A 75 -3.28 -27.41 16.46
CA PHE A 75 -2.59 -27.05 17.69
C PHE A 75 -3.45 -27.48 18.90
N ALA A 76 -2.81 -27.97 19.95
CA ALA A 76 -3.52 -28.41 21.15
C ALA A 76 -4.27 -27.24 21.80
N GLY A 77 -5.56 -27.45 22.11
CA GLY A 77 -6.44 -26.43 22.69
C GLY A 77 -7.10 -25.48 21.70
N LYS A 78 -6.80 -25.55 20.38
CA LYS A 78 -7.43 -24.77 19.33
C LYS A 78 -8.73 -25.45 18.87
N ASN A 79 -9.87 -24.87 19.23
CA ASN A 79 -11.20 -25.45 18.94
C ASN A 79 -11.87 -24.77 17.74
N GLU A 80 -11.55 -23.51 17.46
CA GLU A 80 -12.11 -22.74 16.35
C GLU A 80 -11.07 -21.79 15.76
N VAL A 81 -11.35 -21.27 14.58
CA VAL A 81 -10.58 -20.21 13.94
C VAL A 81 -11.51 -19.06 13.56
N GLN A 82 -11.03 -17.84 13.74
CA GLN A 82 -11.79 -16.62 13.47
C GLN A 82 -11.04 -15.69 12.50
N ILE A 83 -11.79 -15.03 11.62
CA ILE A 83 -11.25 -14.02 10.73
C ILE A 83 -12.07 -12.74 10.90
N PHE A 84 -11.38 -11.66 11.28
CA PHE A 84 -11.94 -10.30 11.28
C PHE A 84 -11.47 -9.60 10.01
N ASP A 85 -12.40 -9.33 9.10
CA ASP A 85 -12.14 -8.67 7.82
C ASP A 85 -12.67 -7.24 7.89
N TYR A 86 -11.76 -6.28 8.03
CA TYR A 86 -12.10 -4.86 8.12
C TYR A 86 -12.25 -4.28 6.71
N VAL A 87 -13.42 -3.77 6.41
CA VAL A 87 -13.78 -3.27 5.09
C VAL A 87 -14.34 -1.87 5.17
N ASP A 88 -13.75 -0.93 4.47
CA ASP A 88 -14.41 0.34 4.19
C ASP A 88 -15.27 0.19 2.93
N TYR A 89 -16.54 -0.18 3.14
CA TYR A 89 -17.52 -0.37 2.07
C TYR A 89 -17.94 0.94 1.38
N ARG A 90 -17.58 2.10 1.95
CA ARG A 90 -17.81 3.42 1.33
C ARG A 90 -16.91 3.63 0.11
N ILE A 91 -15.83 2.87 0.01
CA ILE A 91 -14.92 2.90 -1.14
C ILE A 91 -15.26 1.72 -2.05
N PRO A 92 -15.86 1.94 -3.24
CA PRO A 92 -16.39 0.87 -4.08
C PRO A 92 -15.37 -0.19 -4.49
N VAL A 93 -14.08 0.16 -4.59
CA VAL A 93 -13.03 -0.82 -4.88
C VAL A 93 -12.79 -1.75 -3.70
N PHE A 94 -12.84 -1.26 -2.45
CA PHE A 94 -12.68 -2.10 -1.26
C PHE A 94 -13.88 -3.02 -1.06
N ASP A 95 -15.08 -2.53 -1.31
CA ASP A 95 -16.28 -3.37 -1.31
C ASP A 95 -16.14 -4.48 -2.37
N ARG A 96 -15.72 -4.18 -3.60
CA ARG A 96 -15.53 -5.19 -4.65
C ARG A 96 -14.47 -6.23 -4.26
N MET A 97 -13.35 -5.81 -3.65
CA MET A 97 -12.35 -6.72 -3.11
C MET A 97 -12.94 -7.62 -2.02
N TYR A 98 -13.75 -7.07 -1.15
CA TYR A 98 -14.44 -7.79 -0.10
C TYR A 98 -15.44 -8.81 -0.66
N GLN A 99 -16.24 -8.44 -1.67
CA GLN A 99 -17.16 -9.37 -2.33
C GLN A 99 -16.41 -10.58 -2.95
N ASN A 100 -15.19 -10.36 -3.44
CA ASN A 100 -14.32 -11.45 -3.90
C ASN A 100 -13.88 -12.36 -2.73
N ARG A 101 -13.50 -11.77 -1.59
CA ARG A 101 -13.12 -12.54 -0.39
C ARG A 101 -14.31 -13.29 0.20
N LEU A 102 -15.51 -12.71 0.21
CA LEU A 102 -16.74 -13.38 0.67
C LEU A 102 -17.00 -14.68 -0.08
N ARG A 103 -16.78 -14.70 -1.39
CA ARG A 103 -16.89 -15.92 -2.19
C ARG A 103 -15.84 -16.95 -1.79
N GLY A 104 -14.63 -16.49 -1.49
CA GLY A 104 -13.55 -17.33 -0.98
C GLY A 104 -13.85 -17.94 0.39
N TYR A 105 -14.34 -17.15 1.35
CA TYR A 105 -14.73 -17.63 2.68
C TYR A 105 -15.83 -18.70 2.61
N LYS A 106 -16.86 -18.48 1.80
CA LYS A 106 -17.93 -19.47 1.57
C LYS A 106 -17.38 -20.78 0.99
N HIS A 107 -16.46 -20.68 0.04
CA HIS A 107 -15.82 -21.87 -0.56
C HIS A 107 -14.96 -22.64 0.45
N LEU A 108 -14.35 -21.96 1.40
CA LEU A 108 -13.55 -22.54 2.48
C LEU A 108 -14.38 -23.01 3.67
N GLY A 109 -15.71 -22.87 3.64
CA GLY A 109 -16.63 -23.36 4.66
C GLY A 109 -16.80 -22.44 5.89
N TYR A 110 -16.39 -21.17 5.82
CA TYR A 110 -16.60 -20.22 6.92
C TYR A 110 -18.04 -19.77 7.05
N SER A 111 -18.51 -19.67 8.30
CA SER A 111 -19.76 -18.96 8.64
C SER A 111 -19.50 -17.48 8.72
N ILE A 112 -20.26 -16.66 7.97
CA ILE A 112 -20.03 -15.23 7.85
C ILE A 112 -21.03 -14.48 8.73
N LYS A 113 -20.51 -13.62 9.64
CA LYS A 113 -21.30 -12.65 10.42
C LYS A 113 -20.91 -11.26 9.96
N GLN A 114 -21.86 -10.43 9.57
CA GLN A 114 -21.61 -9.05 9.15
C GLN A 114 -22.11 -8.09 10.21
N ASN A 115 -21.24 -7.21 10.69
CA ASN A 115 -21.61 -6.06 11.51
C ASN A 115 -21.53 -4.80 10.63
N ILE A 116 -22.62 -4.39 10.04
CA ILE A 116 -22.70 -3.17 9.23
C ILE A 116 -23.06 -2.03 10.17
N SER A 117 -22.17 -1.08 10.37
CA SER A 117 -22.53 0.19 11.02
C SER A 117 -23.23 1.08 9.99
N GLU A 118 -24.50 1.37 10.21
CA GLU A 118 -25.39 2.15 9.32
C GLU A 118 -25.08 3.66 9.32
N ASN A 119 -23.85 4.11 9.08
CA ASN A 119 -23.56 5.54 9.04
C ASN A 119 -22.91 5.98 7.73
N ALA A 120 -23.69 6.78 6.99
CA ALA A 120 -23.34 7.68 5.90
C ALA A 120 -22.97 7.05 4.54
N GLU A 121 -23.87 7.25 3.57
CA GLU A 121 -23.59 7.19 2.14
C GLU A 121 -22.60 8.30 1.74
N ILE A 122 -21.34 7.98 1.69
CA ILE A 122 -20.35 8.77 0.96
C ILE A 122 -20.04 8.00 -0.32
N GLN A 123 -20.57 8.46 -1.43
CA GLN A 123 -20.23 7.92 -2.75
C GLN A 123 -18.84 8.42 -3.14
N THR A 124 -17.82 7.64 -2.83
CA THR A 124 -16.46 7.89 -3.29
C THR A 124 -16.26 7.20 -4.63
N GLU A 125 -15.95 7.95 -5.67
CA GLU A 125 -15.61 7.37 -6.97
C GLU A 125 -14.22 6.71 -6.86
N SER A 126 -14.14 5.41 -7.12
CA SER A 126 -12.88 4.69 -7.08
C SER A 126 -12.77 3.60 -8.14
N LYS A 127 -11.54 3.39 -8.65
CA LYS A 127 -11.22 2.38 -9.65
C LYS A 127 -9.87 1.73 -9.34
N LEU A 128 -9.80 0.40 -9.45
CA LEU A 128 -8.57 -0.36 -9.34
C LEU A 128 -7.94 -0.54 -10.72
N TYR A 129 -6.62 -0.40 -10.77
CA TYR A 129 -5.80 -0.57 -11.96
C TYR A 129 -4.67 -1.56 -11.71
N SER A 130 -4.30 -2.30 -12.75
CA SER A 130 -3.08 -3.10 -12.81
C SER A 130 -1.90 -2.27 -13.31
N SER A 131 -0.70 -2.85 -13.25
CA SER A 131 0.52 -2.27 -13.83
C SER A 131 0.43 -2.05 -15.36
N GLU A 132 -0.49 -2.74 -16.04
CA GLU A 132 -0.64 -2.67 -17.49
C GLU A 132 -1.59 -1.55 -17.95
N ASP A 133 -2.63 -1.23 -17.17
CA ASP A 133 -3.74 -0.39 -17.61
C ASP A 133 -3.82 1.01 -16.96
N TYR A 134 -3.06 1.29 -15.91
CA TYR A 134 -3.13 2.57 -15.17
C TYR A 134 -2.60 3.77 -15.95
N LYS A 135 -1.59 3.58 -16.82
CA LYS A 135 -0.79 4.68 -17.39
C LYS A 135 -1.61 5.73 -18.13
N SER A 136 -2.58 5.29 -18.93
CA SER A 136 -3.40 6.19 -19.73
C SER A 136 -4.26 7.12 -18.87
N ASP A 137 -4.92 6.58 -17.86
CA ASP A 137 -5.81 7.36 -17.00
C ASP A 137 -5.00 8.19 -15.99
N PHE A 138 -3.87 7.67 -15.48
CA PHE A 138 -2.93 8.43 -14.66
C PHE A 138 -2.40 9.66 -15.42
N GLN A 139 -1.97 9.49 -16.67
CA GLN A 139 -1.48 10.60 -17.47
C GLN A 139 -2.58 11.64 -17.75
N LYS A 140 -3.81 11.21 -18.01
CA LYS A 140 -4.95 12.14 -18.17
C LYS A 140 -5.18 12.96 -16.90
N ASP A 141 -5.17 12.32 -15.73
CA ASP A 141 -5.35 13.01 -14.47
C ASP A 141 -4.21 14.01 -14.21
N ILE A 142 -2.94 13.62 -14.43
CA ILE A 142 -1.80 14.53 -14.31
C ILE A 142 -1.98 15.75 -15.21
N LEU A 143 -2.34 15.54 -16.49
CA LEU A 143 -2.50 16.64 -17.46
C LEU A 143 -3.75 17.49 -17.19
N SER A 144 -4.71 17.01 -16.44
CA SER A 144 -5.89 17.75 -16.03
C SER A 144 -5.68 18.65 -14.81
N ALA A 145 -4.52 18.57 -14.16
CA ALA A 145 -4.23 19.35 -12.96
C ALA A 145 -4.35 20.85 -13.20
N ALA A 146 -5.05 21.51 -12.30
CA ALA A 146 -5.33 22.94 -12.37
C ALA A 146 -4.53 23.78 -11.34
N SER A 147 -4.12 23.16 -10.21
CA SER A 147 -3.48 23.88 -9.12
C SER A 147 -2.24 23.18 -8.56
N LYS A 148 -2.32 21.88 -8.27
CA LYS A 148 -1.28 21.21 -7.47
C LYS A 148 -1.15 19.73 -7.78
N ILE A 149 0.09 19.26 -7.85
CA ILE A 149 0.43 17.83 -7.91
C ILE A 149 1.45 17.51 -6.82
N ILE A 150 1.19 16.49 -6.01
CA ILE A 150 2.16 15.91 -5.06
C ILE A 150 2.38 14.46 -5.43
N ILE A 151 3.63 14.04 -5.59
CA ILE A 151 4.00 12.64 -5.84
C ILE A 151 4.99 12.20 -4.78
N SER A 152 4.65 11.15 -4.03
CA SER A 152 5.53 10.48 -3.07
C SER A 152 5.93 9.12 -3.61
N VAL A 153 7.24 8.88 -3.76
CA VAL A 153 7.79 7.63 -4.30
C VAL A 153 9.13 7.28 -3.64
N PRO A 154 9.45 5.99 -3.44
CA PRO A 154 10.69 5.60 -2.76
C PRO A 154 11.95 5.73 -3.62
N TYR A 155 11.84 5.70 -4.94
CA TYR A 155 12.97 5.81 -5.88
C TYR A 155 12.51 6.33 -7.25
N LEU A 156 13.45 6.88 -8.01
CA LEU A 156 13.25 7.48 -9.32
C LEU A 156 13.93 6.66 -10.42
N SER A 157 13.31 6.56 -11.59
CA SER A 157 13.88 6.05 -12.82
C SER A 157 14.12 7.20 -13.79
N LYS A 158 15.29 7.23 -14.43
CA LYS A 158 15.67 8.31 -15.34
C LYS A 158 14.68 8.46 -16.51
N SER A 159 14.22 7.32 -17.08
CA SER A 159 13.26 7.33 -18.19
C SER A 159 11.90 7.89 -17.80
N ASP A 160 11.39 7.48 -16.61
CA ASP A 160 10.07 7.92 -16.16
C ASP A 160 10.09 9.40 -15.75
N VAL A 161 11.19 9.84 -15.11
CA VAL A 161 11.41 11.26 -14.80
C VAL A 161 11.48 12.11 -16.07
N GLN A 162 12.21 11.68 -17.09
CA GLN A 162 12.30 12.40 -18.37
C GLN A 162 10.91 12.54 -19.03
N ASN A 163 10.14 11.45 -19.08
CA ASN A 163 8.80 11.47 -19.63
C ASN A 163 7.85 12.38 -18.83
N PHE A 164 7.95 12.34 -17.51
CA PHE A 164 7.15 13.18 -16.64
C PHE A 164 7.49 14.67 -16.82
N VAL A 165 8.77 15.02 -16.84
CA VAL A 165 9.25 16.40 -17.10
C VAL A 165 8.71 16.92 -18.42
N LEU A 166 8.84 16.14 -19.50
CA LEU A 166 8.35 16.53 -20.82
C LEU A 166 6.84 16.77 -20.84
N SER A 167 6.07 15.90 -20.17
CA SER A 167 4.60 16.00 -20.17
C SER A 167 4.08 17.12 -19.27
N THR A 168 4.81 17.53 -18.22
CA THR A 168 4.32 18.46 -17.21
C THR A 168 4.83 19.91 -17.39
N THR A 169 5.75 20.17 -18.31
CA THR A 169 6.29 21.53 -18.56
C THR A 169 5.18 22.55 -18.84
N THR A 170 4.14 22.18 -19.58
CA THR A 170 3.01 23.07 -19.87
C THR A 170 2.16 23.38 -18.63
N LEU A 171 2.11 22.48 -17.65
CA LEU A 171 1.39 22.69 -16.39
C LEU A 171 2.14 23.73 -15.52
N LEU A 172 3.46 23.65 -15.47
CA LEU A 172 4.29 24.63 -14.75
C LEU A 172 4.13 26.04 -15.33
N VAL A 173 4.08 26.17 -16.66
CA VAL A 173 3.81 27.46 -17.33
C VAL A 173 2.42 28.00 -16.99
N LYS A 174 1.44 27.13 -16.78
CA LYS A 174 0.08 27.49 -16.31
C LYS A 174 0.00 27.81 -14.81
N GLY A 175 1.11 27.68 -14.07
CA GLY A 175 1.17 27.97 -12.65
C GLY A 175 0.79 26.79 -11.75
N VAL A 176 0.68 25.57 -12.27
CA VAL A 176 0.45 24.37 -11.45
C VAL A 176 1.70 24.09 -10.60
N SER A 177 1.52 23.98 -9.29
CA SER A 177 2.59 23.63 -8.36
C SER A 177 2.84 22.11 -8.38
N ILE A 178 4.07 21.68 -8.62
CA ILE A 178 4.44 20.26 -8.61
C ILE A 178 5.50 20.02 -7.53
N GLN A 179 5.24 19.04 -6.66
CA GLN A 179 6.12 18.64 -5.59
C GLN A 179 6.37 17.14 -5.63
N ILE A 180 7.63 16.74 -5.58
CA ILE A 180 8.07 15.35 -5.52
C ILE A 180 8.67 15.08 -4.14
N ILE A 181 8.21 14.05 -3.48
CA ILE A 181 8.75 13.56 -2.21
C ILE A 181 9.42 12.22 -2.50
N VAL A 182 10.72 12.13 -2.25
CA VAL A 182 11.50 10.93 -2.57
C VAL A 182 12.31 10.48 -1.35
N ARG A 183 12.54 9.17 -1.25
CA ARG A 183 13.39 8.65 -0.17
C ARG A 183 14.83 9.13 -0.34
N LYS A 184 15.37 9.72 0.73
CA LYS A 184 16.78 10.01 0.83
C LYS A 184 17.59 8.72 0.77
N GLN A 185 18.53 8.63 -0.14
CA GLN A 185 19.33 7.45 -0.34
C GLN A 185 20.59 7.50 0.55
N GLU A 186 20.73 6.53 1.46
CA GLU A 186 21.92 6.41 2.32
C GLU A 186 23.10 5.78 1.54
N ASP A 187 22.81 4.83 0.65
CA ASP A 187 23.79 4.18 -0.21
C ASP A 187 24.32 5.13 -1.28
N GLU A 188 25.64 5.27 -1.35
CA GLU A 188 26.31 6.21 -2.27
C GLU A 188 26.03 5.93 -3.75
N VAL A 189 25.92 4.64 -4.14
CA VAL A 189 25.63 4.24 -5.52
C VAL A 189 24.19 4.62 -5.89
N LYS A 190 23.24 4.39 -5.00
CA LYS A 190 21.84 4.77 -5.20
C LYS A 190 21.69 6.28 -5.24
N ARG A 191 22.39 7.00 -4.37
CA ARG A 191 22.41 8.47 -4.36
C ARG A 191 22.96 9.05 -5.66
N LYS A 192 24.05 8.49 -6.19
CA LYS A 192 24.60 8.90 -7.50
C LYS A 192 23.62 8.66 -8.66
N LYS A 193 22.74 7.64 -8.56
CA LYS A 193 21.71 7.38 -9.58
C LYS A 193 20.50 8.30 -9.45
N SER A 194 20.08 8.67 -8.24
CA SER A 194 18.92 9.54 -8.01
C SER A 194 19.20 11.02 -8.26
N LYS A 195 20.43 11.48 -8.00
CA LYS A 195 20.84 12.89 -8.13
C LYS A 195 20.51 13.51 -9.48
N PRO A 196 20.83 12.91 -10.64
CA PRO A 196 20.47 13.49 -11.95
C PRO A 196 18.95 13.61 -12.15
N CYS A 197 18.15 12.72 -11.54
CA CYS A 197 16.70 12.79 -11.61
C CYS A 197 16.15 13.97 -10.80
N ILE A 198 16.73 14.21 -9.62
CA ILE A 198 16.39 15.35 -8.77
C ILE A 198 16.74 16.66 -9.49
N GLU A 199 17.97 16.77 -10.02
CA GLU A 199 18.42 17.93 -10.79
C GLU A 199 17.51 18.24 -12.01
N MET A 200 17.01 17.21 -12.71
CA MET A 200 16.05 17.40 -13.81
C MET A 200 14.75 18.06 -13.35
N PHE A 201 14.23 17.70 -12.19
CA PHE A 201 13.03 18.31 -11.62
C PHE A 201 13.28 19.76 -11.20
N GLU A 202 14.36 20.00 -10.45
CA GLU A 202 14.70 21.33 -9.92
C GLU A 202 14.98 22.34 -11.05
N ASN A 203 15.64 21.91 -12.13
CA ASN A 203 15.95 22.74 -13.29
C ASN A 203 14.71 23.32 -14.00
N ILE A 204 13.55 22.68 -13.84
CA ILE A 204 12.28 23.18 -14.42
C ILE A 204 11.34 23.78 -13.38
N GLY A 205 11.81 23.95 -12.12
CA GLY A 205 11.02 24.54 -11.03
C GLY A 205 10.12 23.59 -10.27
N ILE A 206 10.28 22.28 -10.43
CA ILE A 206 9.60 21.28 -9.59
C ILE A 206 10.34 21.18 -8.26
N ARG A 207 9.61 21.31 -7.15
CA ARG A 207 10.17 21.18 -5.80
C ARG A 207 10.39 19.70 -5.46
N VAL A 208 11.61 19.33 -5.05
CA VAL A 208 11.93 18.01 -4.55
C VAL A 208 12.22 18.05 -3.06
N ILE A 209 11.64 17.11 -2.30
CA ILE A 209 11.86 16.92 -0.87
C ILE A 209 12.41 15.52 -0.68
N GLU A 210 13.59 15.40 -0.08
CA GLU A 210 14.17 14.11 0.32
C GLU A 210 13.83 13.83 1.78
N GLN A 211 13.23 12.65 2.05
CA GLN A 211 12.86 12.20 3.39
C GLN A 211 13.38 10.78 3.65
N GLU A 212 13.69 10.43 4.90
CA GLU A 212 14.38 9.16 5.23
C GLU A 212 13.49 7.93 5.08
N ASN A 213 12.23 7.99 5.52
CA ASN A 213 11.37 6.81 5.67
C ASN A 213 10.24 6.72 4.65
N ILE A 214 10.45 7.16 3.42
CA ILE A 214 9.44 7.06 2.36
C ILE A 214 9.33 5.63 1.83
N SER A 215 8.16 5.04 1.98
CA SER A 215 7.79 3.75 1.38
C SER A 215 6.49 3.84 0.58
N GLN A 216 5.69 4.87 0.83
CA GLN A 216 4.41 5.09 0.15
C GLN A 216 4.64 5.45 -1.32
N LYS A 217 3.72 4.99 -2.15
CA LYS A 217 3.65 5.30 -3.57
C LYS A 217 2.29 5.94 -3.82
N ILE A 218 2.27 7.28 -3.75
CA ILE A 218 1.04 8.09 -3.75
C ILE A 218 1.20 9.25 -4.71
N THR A 219 0.13 9.57 -5.43
CA THR A 219 0.00 10.83 -6.15
C THR A 219 -1.30 11.50 -5.75
N ILE A 220 -1.24 12.79 -5.41
CA ILE A 220 -2.41 13.61 -5.10
C ILE A 220 -2.45 14.75 -6.12
N ILE A 221 -3.63 14.96 -6.75
CA ILE A 221 -3.86 16.00 -7.76
C ILE A 221 -5.00 16.87 -7.30
N ASP A 222 -4.76 18.17 -7.21
CA ASP A 222 -5.74 19.22 -6.88
C ASP A 222 -6.52 18.94 -5.57
N GLU A 223 -5.85 18.30 -4.58
CA GLU A 223 -6.46 17.92 -3.30
C GLU A 223 -7.77 17.12 -3.45
N LYS A 224 -7.88 16.37 -4.55
CA LYS A 224 -9.12 15.67 -4.92
C LYS A 224 -8.89 14.27 -5.48
N ILE A 225 -7.98 14.12 -6.43
CA ILE A 225 -7.71 12.83 -7.07
C ILE A 225 -6.49 12.21 -6.39
N ILE A 226 -6.64 10.97 -5.95
CA ILE A 226 -5.60 10.22 -5.27
C ILE A 226 -5.30 8.97 -6.09
N TRP A 227 -4.03 8.75 -6.39
CA TRP A 227 -3.50 7.48 -6.87
C TRP A 227 -2.66 6.86 -5.77
N TYR A 228 -3.02 5.67 -5.30
CA TYR A 228 -2.38 4.99 -4.18
C TYR A 228 -2.24 3.50 -4.46
N GLY A 229 -1.09 2.92 -4.16
CA GLY A 229 -0.88 1.48 -4.33
C GLY A 229 0.57 1.07 -4.18
N ASN A 230 0.91 -0.04 -4.84
CA ASN A 230 2.29 -0.52 -4.89
C ASN A 230 2.99 -0.22 -6.23
N ILE A 231 2.33 0.49 -7.17
CA ILE A 231 2.94 1.00 -8.40
C ILE A 231 3.81 2.21 -8.10
N ASN A 232 5.06 2.21 -8.57
CA ASN A 232 5.93 3.39 -8.50
C ASN A 232 5.70 4.30 -9.70
N PHE A 233 5.01 5.42 -9.51
CA PHE A 233 4.61 6.34 -10.59
C PHE A 233 5.76 7.05 -11.32
N LEU A 234 6.96 7.08 -10.73
CA LEU A 234 8.18 7.68 -11.29
C LEU A 234 9.37 6.72 -11.31
N GLY A 235 9.11 5.42 -11.30
CA GLY A 235 10.13 4.38 -11.27
C GLY A 235 9.65 3.04 -11.81
N TYR A 236 10.47 2.03 -11.65
CA TYR A 236 10.13 0.70 -12.15
C TYR A 236 8.87 0.16 -11.49
N THR A 237 8.05 -0.50 -12.31
CA THR A 237 6.83 -1.21 -11.92
C THR A 237 7.00 -2.68 -12.21
N GLU A 238 6.69 -3.55 -11.25
CA GLU A 238 6.73 -5.00 -11.40
C GLU A 238 5.37 -5.53 -11.91
N ASN A 239 5.35 -6.76 -12.49
CA ASN A 239 4.16 -7.33 -13.16
C ASN A 239 3.06 -7.63 -12.18
N GLU A 240 2.96 -7.60 -11.03
CA GLU A 240 1.84 -7.89 -10.12
C GLU A 240 1.42 -6.66 -9.27
N GLU A 241 1.95 -5.51 -9.63
CA GLU A 241 1.62 -4.28 -8.93
C GLU A 241 0.26 -3.73 -9.37
N CYS A 242 -0.42 -3.10 -8.44
CA CYS A 242 -1.70 -2.45 -8.68
C CYS A 242 -1.79 -1.10 -7.96
N CYS A 243 -2.66 -0.23 -8.44
CA CYS A 243 -2.97 1.03 -7.77
C CYS A 243 -4.47 1.32 -7.83
N MET A 244 -4.92 2.16 -6.94
CA MET A 244 -6.27 2.69 -6.90
C MET A 244 -6.28 4.16 -7.29
N ARG A 245 -7.25 4.54 -8.08
CA ARG A 245 -7.66 5.93 -8.27
C ARG A 245 -8.87 6.20 -7.39
N ILE A 246 -8.82 7.21 -6.58
CA ILE A 246 -9.89 7.63 -5.67
C ILE A 246 -10.16 9.12 -5.92
N VAL A 247 -11.42 9.51 -5.98
CA VAL A 247 -11.82 10.92 -6.10
C VAL A 247 -12.56 11.31 -4.83
N ASP A 248 -11.85 11.96 -3.91
CA ASP A 248 -12.40 12.39 -2.62
C ASP A 248 -11.50 13.47 -2.00
N ASN A 249 -12.06 14.66 -1.78
CA ASN A 249 -11.29 15.78 -1.23
C ASN A 249 -10.88 15.56 0.23
N LYS A 250 -11.71 14.90 1.03
CA LYS A 250 -11.44 14.68 2.45
C LYS A 250 -10.29 13.69 2.62
N ILE A 251 -10.35 12.56 1.90
CA ILE A 251 -9.28 11.56 1.90
C ILE A 251 -7.97 12.18 1.37
N ALA A 252 -8.03 12.97 0.29
CA ALA A 252 -6.87 13.64 -0.27
C ALA A 252 -6.19 14.55 0.74
N SER A 253 -6.96 15.38 1.45
CA SER A 253 -6.47 16.30 2.47
C SER A 253 -5.88 15.57 3.69
N GLU A 254 -6.51 14.49 4.14
CA GLU A 254 -5.99 13.66 5.23
C GLU A 254 -4.64 13.03 4.86
N ILE A 255 -4.53 12.42 3.67
CA ILE A 255 -3.28 11.81 3.19
C ILE A 255 -2.19 12.86 2.98
N GLU A 256 -2.52 14.01 2.38
CA GLU A 256 -1.57 15.09 2.19
C GLU A 256 -0.99 15.56 3.52
N SER A 257 -1.84 15.77 4.53
CA SER A 257 -1.41 16.18 5.85
C SER A 257 -0.45 15.18 6.51
N GLU A 258 -0.63 13.88 6.26
CA GLU A 258 0.26 12.84 6.78
C GLU A 258 1.61 12.78 6.02
N ILE A 259 1.60 12.93 4.70
CA ILE A 259 2.82 12.89 3.87
C ILE A 259 3.71 14.10 4.13
N LEU A 260 3.13 15.26 4.46
CA LEU A 260 3.87 16.50 4.67
C LEU A 260 4.30 16.74 6.13
N LYS A 261 3.91 15.88 7.08
CA LYS A 261 4.29 16.00 8.50
C LYS A 261 5.75 15.66 8.81
N PHE A 262 6.51 15.16 7.87
CA PHE A 262 7.89 14.68 8.06
C PHE A 262 8.94 15.60 7.45
#